data_e4227ffa4060bc0c90bf1013e6f38919
#
_entry.id   e4227ffa4060bc0c90bf1013e6f38919
#
_cell.length_a   1.000
_cell.length_b   1.000
_cell.length_c   1.000
_cell.angle_alpha   90.00
_cell.angle_beta   90.00
_cell.angle_gamma   90.00
#
_symmetry.space_group_name_H-M   'P 1'
#
loop_
_entity.id
_entity.type
_entity.pdbx_description
1 polymer ?
#
loop_
_entity_poly.entity_id
_entity_poly.type
_entity_poly.pdbx_seq_one_letter_code
_entity_poly.pdbx_strand_id
1 'polypeptide(L)'
;MTAVQTTPPPRLPVRDKVAARNRGWGGVSPMLARLADERATGVLVRERGTLCLAEGRVVHADSPAAPGLDVLLTAHGTLDAGTWRQALAETGDRHRAGHLLVDDGHLTPGALELCRLTALYDAAYFALAPSSTPGRFRYGTEADTGPGPACGCPMPVAALERETLRRRDLLHRIWPDPTTDEAPLTRTHRAALPAPTSRQRAVLAVLAEPAVVRTATDIARELGRPAFHTLVDIRRLAAAGVVSPRHDRRAARPAPVEAAGTPQAPETREAPEAPDPFAGIPTDITDPHITLLKRLRDALEAL
;
A
#
# COMPACT_ATOMS: atom_id res chain seq x y z
N MET A 1 -61.42 14.75 14.34
CA MET A 1 -60.47 14.16 13.40
C MET A 1 -59.18 14.97 13.54
N THR A 2 -58.22 14.44 14.27
CA THR A 2 -56.95 15.15 14.60
C THR A 2 -55.89 14.69 13.59
N ALA A 3 -55.42 15.62 12.75
CA ALA A 3 -54.39 15.34 11.76
C ALA A 3 -53.02 15.13 12.46
N VAL A 4 -52.46 13.94 12.31
CA VAL A 4 -51.09 13.62 12.76
C VAL A 4 -50.12 14.27 11.78
N GLN A 5 -49.40 15.29 12.23
CA GLN A 5 -48.28 15.88 11.50
C GLN A 5 -47.09 14.93 11.55
N THR A 6 -46.82 14.27 10.42
CA THR A 6 -45.65 13.41 10.25
C THR A 6 -44.43 14.29 9.94
N THR A 7 -43.55 14.45 10.91
CA THR A 7 -42.27 15.15 10.71
C THR A 7 -41.37 14.30 9.78
N PRO A 8 -40.83 14.89 8.68
CA PRO A 8 -39.95 14.14 7.80
C PRO A 8 -38.69 13.68 8.54
N PRO A 9 -38.17 12.48 8.23
CA PRO A 9 -36.97 11.96 8.87
C PRO A 9 -35.76 12.88 8.63
N PRO A 10 -34.86 13.00 9.62
CA PRO A 10 -33.67 13.84 9.48
C PRO A 10 -32.80 13.34 8.31
N ARG A 11 -32.38 14.27 7.45
CA ARG A 11 -31.48 13.96 6.35
C ARG A 11 -30.15 13.55 6.92
N LEU A 12 -29.70 12.34 6.60
CA LEU A 12 -28.34 11.89 6.90
C LEU A 12 -27.32 12.83 6.22
N PRO A 13 -26.26 13.25 6.92
CA PRO A 13 -25.24 14.09 6.32
C PRO A 13 -24.61 13.36 5.13
N VAL A 14 -24.74 13.94 3.94
CA VAL A 14 -24.07 13.45 2.74
C VAL A 14 -22.59 13.70 2.92
N ARG A 15 -21.82 12.64 3.17
CA ARG A 15 -20.37 12.73 3.23
C ARG A 15 -19.84 13.13 1.86
N ASP A 16 -19.23 14.30 1.77
CA ASP A 16 -18.53 14.78 0.58
C ASP A 16 -17.48 13.75 0.13
N LYS A 17 -17.73 13.10 -0.99
CA LYS A 17 -16.83 12.10 -1.60
C LYS A 17 -15.45 12.70 -1.94
N VAL A 18 -15.39 14.01 -2.18
CA VAL A 18 -14.16 14.74 -2.47
C VAL A 18 -13.29 14.91 -1.22
N ALA A 19 -13.91 15.22 -0.08
CA ALA A 19 -13.20 15.32 1.21
C ALA A 19 -12.71 13.95 1.73
N ALA A 20 -13.35 12.85 1.31
CA ALA A 20 -12.89 11.50 1.62
C ALA A 20 -11.67 11.08 0.78
N ARG A 21 -11.55 11.54 -0.46
CA ARG A 21 -10.40 11.29 -1.32
C ARG A 21 -9.11 11.98 -0.84
N ASN A 22 -9.22 13.23 -0.37
CA ASN A 22 -8.05 13.98 0.15
C ASN A 22 -7.63 13.54 1.56
N ARG A 23 -8.49 12.85 2.32
CA ARG A 23 -8.18 12.22 3.62
C ARG A 23 -7.67 10.79 3.51
N GLY A 24 -7.45 10.27 2.31
CA GLY A 24 -7.05 8.89 2.03
C GLY A 24 -5.71 8.44 2.62
N TRP A 25 -4.93 9.34 3.21
CA TRP A 25 -3.62 9.03 3.79
C TRP A 25 -3.58 9.09 5.33
N GLY A 26 -4.63 9.56 6.00
CA GLY A 26 -4.60 9.84 7.44
C GLY A 26 -5.72 9.18 8.27
N GLY A 27 -6.52 8.31 7.71
CA GLY A 27 -7.64 7.71 8.42
C GLY A 27 -7.34 6.33 8.99
N VAL A 28 -7.49 6.21 10.28
CA VAL A 28 -7.85 4.98 10.97
C VAL A 28 -9.06 4.38 10.23
N SER A 29 -9.09 3.09 10.02
CA SER A 29 -10.27 2.44 9.45
C SER A 29 -11.43 2.53 10.45
N PRO A 30 -12.50 3.33 10.20
CA PRO A 30 -13.59 3.48 11.16
C PRO A 30 -14.27 2.15 11.49
N MET A 31 -14.25 1.23 10.53
CA MET A 31 -14.77 -0.12 10.71
C MET A 31 -13.91 -0.92 11.69
N LEU A 32 -12.59 -0.83 11.57
CA LEU A 32 -11.68 -1.58 12.43
C LEU A 32 -11.73 -1.05 13.88
N ALA A 33 -11.80 0.26 14.06
CA ALA A 33 -11.98 0.88 15.35
C ALA A 33 -13.29 0.43 16.03
N ARG A 34 -14.39 0.44 15.26
CA ARG A 34 -15.69 -0.06 15.75
C ARG A 34 -15.62 -1.53 16.16
N LEU A 35 -15.01 -2.39 15.35
CA LEU A 35 -14.84 -3.81 15.67
C LEU A 35 -14.00 -4.03 16.94
N ALA A 36 -13.02 -3.16 17.19
CA ALA A 36 -12.25 -3.18 18.43
C ALA A 36 -13.09 -2.80 19.64
N ASP A 37 -13.92 -1.74 19.53
CA ASP A 37 -14.82 -1.29 20.60
C ASP A 37 -15.90 -2.35 20.93
N GLU A 38 -16.42 -3.01 19.91
CA GLU A 38 -17.39 -4.11 20.03
C GLU A 38 -16.75 -5.42 20.55
N ARG A 39 -15.43 -5.48 20.73
CA ARG A 39 -14.69 -6.71 21.03
C ARG A 39 -15.02 -7.84 20.07
N ALA A 40 -15.14 -7.50 18.80
CA ALA A 40 -15.56 -8.45 17.77
C ALA A 40 -14.50 -9.54 17.57
N THR A 41 -14.97 -10.78 17.37
CA THR A 41 -14.17 -11.92 16.93
C THR A 41 -14.60 -12.29 15.51
N GLY A 42 -13.62 -12.46 14.60
CA GLY A 42 -13.92 -12.75 13.19
C GLY A 42 -12.82 -12.30 12.26
N VAL A 43 -13.13 -12.29 10.96
CA VAL A 43 -12.19 -11.98 9.89
C VAL A 43 -12.66 -10.77 9.11
N LEU A 44 -11.82 -9.73 9.06
CA LEU A 44 -11.99 -8.58 8.18
C LEU A 44 -11.29 -8.87 6.85
N VAL A 45 -12.08 -9.02 5.79
CA VAL A 45 -11.59 -9.24 4.42
C VAL A 45 -11.56 -7.89 3.70
N ARG A 46 -10.42 -7.58 3.11
CA ARG A 46 -10.20 -6.40 2.28
C ARG A 46 -9.60 -6.80 0.93
N GLU A 47 -9.55 -5.86 0.00
CA GLU A 47 -9.04 -6.09 -1.35
C GLU A 47 -7.60 -6.66 -1.36
N ARG A 48 -6.75 -6.18 -0.44
CA ARG A 48 -5.32 -6.51 -0.42
C ARG A 48 -4.89 -7.41 0.74
N GLY A 49 -5.84 -8.03 1.42
CA GLY A 49 -5.52 -8.94 2.51
C GLY A 49 -6.62 -9.08 3.54
N THR A 50 -6.32 -9.80 4.58
CA THR A 50 -7.23 -10.12 5.68
C THR A 50 -6.62 -9.79 7.02
N LEU A 51 -7.50 -9.48 7.99
CA LEU A 51 -7.14 -9.27 9.40
C LEU A 51 -8.04 -10.14 10.25
N CYS A 52 -7.46 -11.02 11.06
CA CYS A 52 -8.19 -11.83 12.02
C CYS A 52 -8.21 -11.11 13.37
N LEU A 53 -9.40 -10.95 13.93
CA LEU A 53 -9.62 -10.33 15.23
C LEU A 53 -10.13 -11.38 16.23
N ALA A 54 -9.60 -11.32 17.43
CA ALA A 54 -10.12 -12.02 18.60
C ALA A 54 -10.34 -10.99 19.71
N GLU A 55 -11.56 -10.91 20.23
CA GLU A 55 -11.95 -9.95 21.28
C GLU A 55 -11.54 -8.50 20.97
N GLY A 56 -11.70 -8.07 19.71
CA GLY A 56 -11.37 -6.72 19.25
C GLY A 56 -9.87 -6.45 19.09
N ARG A 57 -9.01 -7.45 19.18
CA ARG A 57 -7.57 -7.35 18.98
C ARG A 57 -7.16 -8.11 17.73
N VAL A 58 -6.18 -7.60 16.98
CA VAL A 58 -5.65 -8.28 15.80
C VAL A 58 -4.69 -9.38 16.25
N VAL A 59 -5.00 -10.61 15.88
CA VAL A 59 -4.19 -11.80 16.21
C VAL A 59 -3.40 -12.29 15.01
N HIS A 60 -3.90 -12.01 13.79
CA HIS A 60 -3.24 -12.40 12.55
C HIS A 60 -3.57 -11.42 11.44
N ALA A 61 -2.67 -11.28 10.49
CA ALA A 61 -2.88 -10.57 9.23
C ALA A 61 -2.23 -11.36 8.09
N ASP A 62 -2.88 -11.35 6.94
CA ASP A 62 -2.35 -11.95 5.73
C ASP A 62 -2.52 -11.00 4.55
N SER A 63 -1.54 -10.98 3.64
CA SER A 63 -1.58 -10.23 2.41
C SER A 63 -0.72 -10.89 1.34
N PRO A 64 -1.21 -11.00 0.10
CA PRO A 64 -0.40 -11.50 -1.00
C PRO A 64 0.81 -10.61 -1.31
N ALA A 65 0.83 -9.37 -0.84
CA ALA A 65 1.94 -8.44 -1.05
C ALA A 65 3.04 -8.52 0.04
N ALA A 66 2.80 -9.28 1.13
CA ALA A 66 3.79 -9.47 2.19
C ALA A 66 4.34 -10.90 2.18
N PRO A 67 5.66 -11.09 2.39
CA PRO A 67 6.21 -12.42 2.66
C PRO A 67 5.61 -13.01 3.92
N GLY A 68 5.24 -14.29 3.84
CA GLY A 68 4.75 -15.04 4.98
C GLY A 68 5.85 -15.41 5.99
N LEU A 69 5.42 -15.98 7.11
CA LEU A 69 6.32 -16.44 8.16
C LEU A 69 7.34 -17.47 7.66
N ASP A 70 6.92 -18.36 6.77
CA ASP A 70 7.74 -19.37 6.11
C ASP A 70 8.94 -18.74 5.38
N VAL A 71 8.67 -17.72 4.57
CA VAL A 71 9.71 -17.01 3.81
C VAL A 71 10.67 -16.28 4.74
N LEU A 72 10.15 -15.62 5.78
CA LEU A 72 10.97 -14.86 6.73
C LEU A 72 11.89 -15.77 7.57
N LEU A 73 11.44 -16.98 7.90
CA LEU A 73 12.22 -17.93 8.70
C LEU A 73 13.27 -18.69 7.85
N THR A 74 12.96 -19.01 6.59
CA THR A 74 13.81 -19.90 5.79
C THR A 74 14.80 -19.17 4.90
N ALA A 75 14.51 -17.97 4.45
CA ALA A 75 15.30 -17.29 3.43
C ALA A 75 16.75 -16.95 3.85
N HIS A 76 17.00 -16.77 5.15
CA HIS A 76 18.32 -16.43 5.67
C HIS A 76 19.08 -17.64 6.26
N GLY A 77 18.58 -18.87 6.04
CA GLY A 77 19.18 -20.07 6.57
C GLY A 77 19.05 -20.22 8.08
N THR A 78 18.24 -19.40 8.73
CA THR A 78 17.94 -19.54 10.17
C THR A 78 17.21 -20.86 10.45
N LEU A 79 16.35 -21.25 9.51
CA LEU A 79 15.61 -22.50 9.53
C LEU A 79 15.73 -23.18 8.16
N ASP A 80 15.96 -24.48 8.15
CA ASP A 80 15.90 -25.25 6.91
C ASP A 80 14.47 -25.35 6.38
N ALA A 81 14.32 -25.16 5.06
CA ALA A 81 13.00 -25.22 4.41
C ALA A 81 12.36 -26.62 4.46
N GLY A 82 13.15 -27.67 4.57
CA GLY A 82 12.66 -29.04 4.78
C GLY A 82 12.05 -29.21 6.16
N THR A 83 12.74 -28.76 7.19
CA THR A 83 12.29 -28.75 8.58
C THR A 83 10.97 -27.97 8.74
N TRP A 84 10.87 -26.79 8.11
CA TRP A 84 9.61 -26.02 8.10
C TRP A 84 8.45 -26.81 7.46
N ARG A 85 8.70 -27.42 6.30
CA ARG A 85 7.67 -28.21 5.59
C ARG A 85 7.21 -29.43 6.37
N GLN A 86 8.14 -30.09 7.07
CA GLN A 86 7.82 -31.21 7.93
C GLN A 86 6.93 -30.76 9.09
N ALA A 87 7.31 -29.75 9.84
CA ALA A 87 6.52 -29.22 10.96
C ALA A 87 5.12 -28.77 10.50
N LEU A 88 5.02 -28.17 9.31
CA LEU A 88 3.74 -27.77 8.74
C LEU A 88 2.88 -28.98 8.35
N ALA A 89 3.48 -30.05 7.81
CA ALA A 89 2.77 -31.28 7.47
C ALA A 89 2.23 -32.01 8.71
N GLU A 90 2.97 -31.98 9.82
CA GLU A 90 2.58 -32.59 11.09
C GLU A 90 1.44 -31.83 11.78
N THR A 91 1.47 -30.50 11.73
CA THR A 91 0.53 -29.66 12.48
C THR A 91 -0.66 -29.18 11.68
N GLY A 92 -0.54 -29.16 10.34
CA GLY A 92 -1.53 -28.60 9.42
C GLY A 92 -1.73 -27.08 9.52
N ASP A 93 -1.02 -26.41 10.43
CA ASP A 93 -1.17 -25.00 10.73
C ASP A 93 0.18 -24.32 10.93
N ARG A 94 0.38 -23.15 10.28
CA ARG A 94 1.66 -22.40 10.31
C ARG A 94 2.08 -21.95 11.72
N HIS A 95 1.11 -21.66 12.58
CA HIS A 95 1.41 -21.21 13.93
C HIS A 95 1.82 -22.36 14.81
N ARG A 96 1.09 -23.48 14.73
CA ARG A 96 1.44 -24.70 15.45
C ARG A 96 2.80 -25.22 14.98
N ALA A 97 3.07 -25.16 13.67
CA ALA A 97 4.39 -25.49 13.14
C ALA A 97 5.50 -24.64 13.76
N GLY A 98 5.27 -23.32 13.89
CA GLY A 98 6.23 -22.43 14.56
C GLY A 98 6.49 -22.81 16.02
N HIS A 99 5.46 -23.20 16.78
CA HIS A 99 5.60 -23.64 18.17
C HIS A 99 6.31 -25.00 18.26
N LEU A 100 5.93 -25.96 17.41
CA LEU A 100 6.62 -27.26 17.31
C LEU A 100 8.13 -27.06 17.10
N LEU A 101 8.50 -26.15 16.19
CA LEU A 101 9.92 -25.86 15.92
C LEU A 101 10.65 -25.21 17.10
N VAL A 102 9.93 -24.48 17.95
CA VAL A 102 10.48 -23.96 19.22
C VAL A 102 10.65 -25.08 20.23
N ASP A 103 9.66 -25.96 20.37
CA ASP A 103 9.67 -27.09 21.31
C ASP A 103 10.78 -28.09 20.94
N ASP A 104 11.03 -28.30 19.66
CA ASP A 104 12.10 -29.15 19.12
C ASP A 104 13.47 -28.46 19.13
N GLY A 105 13.55 -27.22 19.58
CA GLY A 105 14.82 -26.47 19.68
C GLY A 105 15.41 -25.97 18.34
N HIS A 106 14.67 -26.08 17.24
CA HIS A 106 15.08 -25.56 15.93
C HIS A 106 14.99 -24.03 15.84
N LEU A 107 14.17 -23.42 16.69
CA LEU A 107 13.92 -21.97 16.68
C LEU A 107 13.82 -21.45 18.12
N THR A 108 14.37 -20.26 18.36
CA THR A 108 14.16 -19.63 19.68
C THR A 108 12.78 -18.96 19.74
N PRO A 109 12.12 -18.91 20.92
CA PRO A 109 10.81 -18.25 21.07
C PRO A 109 10.84 -16.78 20.62
N GLY A 110 11.92 -16.06 20.94
CA GLY A 110 12.09 -14.67 20.57
C GLY A 110 12.23 -14.46 19.06
N ALA A 111 12.91 -15.37 18.35
CA ALA A 111 13.03 -15.30 16.89
C ALA A 111 11.68 -15.55 16.22
N LEU A 112 10.91 -16.52 16.69
CA LEU A 112 9.56 -16.79 16.21
C LEU A 112 8.66 -15.57 16.39
N GLU A 113 8.63 -15.00 17.59
CA GLU A 113 7.77 -13.85 17.90
C GLU A 113 8.15 -12.61 17.07
N LEU A 114 9.46 -12.33 16.91
CA LEU A 114 9.92 -11.24 16.07
C LEU A 114 9.49 -11.41 14.60
N CYS A 115 9.63 -12.61 14.03
CA CYS A 115 9.19 -12.90 12.67
C CYS A 115 7.67 -12.78 12.52
N ARG A 116 6.90 -13.24 13.52
CA ARG A 116 5.43 -13.12 13.54
C ARG A 116 4.96 -11.68 13.58
N LEU A 117 5.51 -10.87 14.50
CA LEU A 117 5.20 -9.45 14.58
C LEU A 117 5.56 -8.72 13.27
N THR A 118 6.71 -9.05 12.69
CA THR A 118 7.14 -8.47 11.42
C THR A 118 6.17 -8.82 10.31
N ALA A 119 5.80 -10.10 10.17
CA ALA A 119 4.82 -10.55 9.17
C ALA A 119 3.46 -9.89 9.37
N LEU A 120 2.98 -9.81 10.63
CA LEU A 120 1.71 -9.18 10.97
C LEU A 120 1.69 -7.69 10.57
N TYR A 121 2.73 -6.94 10.93
CA TYR A 121 2.79 -5.52 10.57
C TYR A 121 2.92 -5.29 9.06
N ASP A 122 3.64 -6.15 8.36
CA ASP A 122 3.77 -6.04 6.90
C ASP A 122 2.46 -6.38 6.20
N ALA A 123 1.83 -7.49 6.56
CA ALA A 123 0.54 -7.87 6.00
C ALA A 123 -0.55 -6.83 6.29
N ALA A 124 -0.61 -6.32 7.53
CA ALA A 124 -1.55 -5.27 7.91
C ALA A 124 -1.33 -3.96 7.15
N TYR A 125 -0.09 -3.59 6.87
CA TYR A 125 0.23 -2.40 6.07
C TYR A 125 -0.45 -2.46 4.69
N PHE A 126 -0.40 -3.60 4.02
CA PHE A 126 -1.05 -3.79 2.72
C PHE A 126 -2.56 -3.99 2.85
N ALA A 127 -3.01 -4.80 3.80
CA ALA A 127 -4.44 -5.05 4.01
C ALA A 127 -5.20 -3.77 4.36
N LEU A 128 -4.59 -2.85 5.08
CA LEU A 128 -5.17 -1.55 5.43
C LEU A 128 -4.94 -0.48 4.36
N ALA A 129 -4.28 -0.79 3.24
CA ALA A 129 -4.08 0.18 2.16
C ALA A 129 -5.41 0.81 1.72
N PRO A 130 -5.37 2.07 1.22
CA PRO A 130 -6.54 2.69 0.63
C PRO A 130 -7.14 1.80 -0.46
N SER A 131 -8.44 1.58 -0.41
CA SER A 131 -9.17 0.71 -1.33
C SER A 131 -10.47 1.37 -1.73
N SER A 132 -10.86 1.20 -2.99
CA SER A 132 -12.18 1.61 -3.47
C SER A 132 -13.29 0.65 -3.04
N THR A 133 -12.92 -0.59 -2.69
CA THR A 133 -13.84 -1.63 -2.27
C THR A 133 -14.02 -1.60 -0.75
N PRO A 134 -15.26 -1.56 -0.25
CA PRO A 134 -15.52 -1.63 1.18
C PRO A 134 -15.08 -2.98 1.74
N GLY A 135 -14.45 -2.97 2.91
CA GLY A 135 -14.12 -4.20 3.64
C GLY A 135 -15.37 -4.93 4.11
N ARG A 136 -15.28 -6.25 4.21
CA ARG A 136 -16.34 -7.12 4.72
C ARG A 136 -15.84 -7.82 5.97
N PHE A 137 -16.63 -7.76 7.05
CA PHE A 137 -16.34 -8.50 8.26
C PHE A 137 -17.24 -9.73 8.36
N ARG A 138 -16.63 -10.85 8.69
CA ARG A 138 -17.34 -12.09 8.99
C ARG A 138 -17.14 -12.38 10.45
N TYR A 139 -18.22 -12.36 11.21
CA TYR A 139 -18.21 -12.82 12.60
C TYR A 139 -18.01 -14.34 12.60
N GLY A 140 -17.24 -14.82 13.56
CA GLY A 140 -16.93 -16.22 13.68
C GLY A 140 -16.46 -16.55 15.09
N THR A 141 -16.31 -17.82 15.39
CA THR A 141 -15.66 -18.29 16.62
C THR A 141 -14.14 -18.19 16.47
N GLU A 142 -13.41 -18.31 17.58
CA GLU A 142 -11.95 -18.38 17.55
C GLU A 142 -11.43 -19.52 16.65
N ALA A 143 -12.20 -20.61 16.53
CA ALA A 143 -11.88 -21.74 15.66
C ALA A 143 -11.98 -21.38 14.15
N ASP A 144 -12.85 -20.42 13.80
CA ASP A 144 -13.07 -20.00 12.41
C ASP A 144 -12.11 -18.89 11.98
N THR A 145 -11.47 -18.22 12.93
CA THR A 145 -10.61 -17.05 12.66
C THR A 145 -9.16 -17.40 12.35
N GLY A 146 -8.86 -18.68 12.23
CA GLY A 146 -7.50 -19.15 12.05
C GLY A 146 -6.83 -19.49 13.37
N PRO A 147 -5.52 -19.32 13.48
CA PRO A 147 -4.80 -19.80 14.67
C PRO A 147 -5.37 -19.17 15.94
N GLY A 148 -5.81 -20.01 16.87
CA GLY A 148 -6.45 -19.64 18.13
C GLY A 148 -5.61 -18.74 19.03
N PRO A 149 -6.12 -18.28 20.16
CA PRO A 149 -5.48 -17.27 21.02
C PRO A 149 -4.11 -17.66 21.58
N ALA A 150 -3.72 -18.92 21.47
CA ALA A 150 -2.37 -19.40 21.79
C ALA A 150 -1.28 -18.85 20.84
N CYS A 151 -1.66 -18.07 19.84
CA CYS A 151 -0.86 -17.75 18.68
C CYS A 151 -0.29 -16.34 18.68
N GLY A 152 0.39 -15.92 19.72
CA GLY A 152 1.10 -14.62 19.84
C GLY A 152 0.36 -13.57 20.64
N CYS A 153 1.03 -12.46 20.93
CA CYS A 153 0.42 -11.34 21.66
C CYS A 153 -0.63 -10.64 20.80
N PRO A 154 -1.93 -10.65 21.19
CA PRO A 154 -2.96 -9.93 20.48
C PRO A 154 -2.64 -8.44 20.39
N MET A 155 -2.57 -7.90 19.18
CA MET A 155 -2.19 -6.51 18.92
C MET A 155 -3.40 -5.58 19.05
N PRO A 156 -3.34 -4.52 19.87
CA PRO A 156 -4.39 -3.51 19.89
C PRO A 156 -4.54 -2.85 18.52
N VAL A 157 -5.77 -2.70 18.04
CA VAL A 157 -6.08 -2.05 16.76
C VAL A 157 -5.43 -0.68 16.64
N ALA A 158 -5.54 0.15 17.68
CA ALA A 158 -4.95 1.49 17.69
C ALA A 158 -3.42 1.49 17.54
N ALA A 159 -2.72 0.46 18.03
CA ALA A 159 -1.28 0.32 17.87
C ALA A 159 -0.92 -0.06 16.42
N LEU A 160 -1.69 -1.00 15.84
CA LEU A 160 -1.51 -1.43 14.46
C LEU A 160 -1.74 -0.29 13.47
N GLU A 161 -2.81 0.48 13.65
CA GLU A 161 -3.13 1.62 12.80
C GLU A 161 -2.08 2.73 12.89
N ARG A 162 -1.62 3.05 14.11
CA ARG A 162 -0.56 4.03 14.34
C ARG A 162 0.72 3.64 13.60
N GLU A 163 1.12 2.37 13.69
CA GLU A 163 2.30 1.87 12.98
C GLU A 163 2.10 1.89 11.46
N THR A 164 0.90 1.55 10.97
CA THR A 164 0.57 1.63 9.55
C THR A 164 0.69 3.06 9.02
N LEU A 165 0.17 4.04 9.75
CA LEU A 165 0.28 5.47 9.40
C LEU A 165 1.75 5.92 9.42
N ARG A 166 2.50 5.57 10.47
CA ARG A 166 3.93 5.88 10.58
C ARG A 166 4.71 5.34 9.39
N ARG A 167 4.43 4.11 8.95
CA ARG A 167 5.05 3.48 7.78
C ARG A 167 4.74 4.23 6.49
N ARG A 168 3.48 4.64 6.29
CA ARG A 168 3.07 5.44 5.12
C ARG A 168 3.77 6.78 5.08
N ASP A 169 3.79 7.49 6.21
CA ASP A 169 4.47 8.78 6.32
C ASP A 169 5.96 8.66 6.02
N LEU A 170 6.61 7.60 6.50
CA LEU A 170 8.03 7.35 6.23
C LEU A 170 8.28 7.15 4.74
N LEU A 171 7.50 6.29 4.08
CA LEU A 171 7.64 6.04 2.66
C LEU A 171 7.36 7.29 1.82
N HIS A 172 6.33 8.06 2.18
CA HIS A 172 6.00 9.31 1.50
C HIS A 172 7.12 10.37 1.62
N ARG A 173 7.74 10.48 2.79
CA ARG A 173 8.89 11.39 3.00
C ARG A 173 10.13 10.97 2.23
N ILE A 174 10.35 9.67 2.01
CA ILE A 174 11.49 9.18 1.23
C ILE A 174 11.25 9.45 -0.25
N TRP A 175 10.08 9.08 -0.77
CA TRP A 175 9.69 9.23 -2.16
C TRP A 175 8.16 9.25 -2.25
N PRO A 176 7.54 10.37 -2.68
CA PRO A 176 6.09 10.54 -2.60
C PRO A 176 5.31 9.71 -3.62
N ASP A 177 5.94 9.27 -4.73
CA ASP A 177 5.27 8.51 -5.78
C ASP A 177 5.05 7.04 -5.37
N PRO A 178 3.79 6.62 -5.14
CA PRO A 178 3.46 5.26 -4.73
C PRO A 178 3.56 4.23 -5.86
N THR A 179 3.71 4.64 -7.12
CA THR A 179 3.79 3.71 -8.26
C THR A 179 4.99 2.77 -8.16
N THR A 180 6.05 3.18 -7.48
CA THR A 180 7.22 2.34 -7.20
C THR A 180 6.93 1.13 -6.32
N ASP A 181 5.82 1.13 -5.58
CA ASP A 181 5.47 0.05 -4.67
C ASP A 181 4.79 -1.12 -5.37
N GLU A 182 4.08 -0.83 -6.46
CA GLU A 182 3.19 -1.78 -7.13
C GLU A 182 3.64 -2.11 -8.56
N ALA A 183 4.23 -1.13 -9.25
CA ALA A 183 4.64 -1.31 -10.62
C ALA A 183 5.88 -2.20 -10.73
N PRO A 184 6.05 -2.88 -11.85
CA PRO A 184 7.31 -3.50 -12.20
C PRO A 184 8.45 -2.48 -12.18
N LEU A 185 9.59 -2.88 -11.64
CA LEU A 185 10.73 -2.02 -11.46
C LEU A 185 11.82 -2.30 -12.49
N THR A 186 12.56 -1.27 -12.85
CA THR A 186 13.73 -1.35 -13.70
C THR A 186 14.87 -0.53 -13.13
N ARG A 187 16.10 -1.03 -13.34
CA ARG A 187 17.30 -0.29 -13.00
C ARG A 187 17.53 0.77 -14.07
N THR A 188 17.79 2.00 -13.66
CA THR A 188 18.19 3.08 -14.57
C THR A 188 19.70 3.16 -14.64
N HIS A 189 20.25 3.45 -15.81
CA HIS A 189 21.71 3.61 -16.00
C HIS A 189 22.21 4.99 -15.54
N ARG A 190 21.38 5.74 -14.82
CA ARG A 190 21.65 7.12 -14.47
C ARG A 190 22.36 7.19 -13.11
N ALA A 191 23.46 7.94 -13.10
CA ALA A 191 24.15 8.53 -11.96
C ALA A 191 25.01 7.62 -11.06
N ALA A 192 26.20 8.16 -10.76
CA ALA A 192 27.02 7.70 -9.64
C ALA A 192 26.26 7.87 -8.34
N LEU A 193 25.82 6.77 -7.76
CA LEU A 193 25.27 6.76 -6.42
C LEU A 193 26.38 7.01 -5.39
N PRO A 194 26.09 7.70 -4.28
CA PRO A 194 26.83 7.43 -3.07
C PRO A 194 26.75 5.93 -2.79
N ALA A 195 27.83 5.33 -2.28
CA ALA A 195 27.98 3.89 -2.16
C ALA A 195 26.71 3.23 -1.58
N PRO A 196 26.02 2.35 -2.33
CA PRO A 196 24.77 1.76 -1.87
C PRO A 196 25.02 0.87 -0.67
N THR A 197 24.10 0.86 0.28
CA THR A 197 24.14 -0.05 1.43
C THR A 197 24.11 -1.52 0.98
N SER A 198 24.48 -2.45 1.85
CA SER A 198 24.41 -3.89 1.54
C SER A 198 22.98 -4.32 1.14
N ARG A 199 21.96 -3.75 1.79
CA ARG A 199 20.54 -4.00 1.48
C ARG A 199 20.16 -3.48 0.09
N GLN A 200 20.55 -2.27 -0.24
CA GLN A 200 20.30 -1.68 -1.56
C GLN A 200 21.06 -2.43 -2.67
N ARG A 201 22.29 -2.88 -2.41
CA ARG A 201 23.03 -3.73 -3.35
C ARG A 201 22.29 -5.03 -3.65
N ALA A 202 21.68 -5.67 -2.65
CA ALA A 202 20.89 -6.87 -2.85
C ALA A 202 19.66 -6.60 -3.74
N VAL A 203 18.92 -5.50 -3.53
CA VAL A 203 17.82 -5.09 -4.41
C VAL A 203 18.30 -4.86 -5.83
N LEU A 204 19.42 -4.17 -6.00
CA LEU A 204 19.99 -3.90 -7.33
C LEU A 204 20.51 -5.17 -8.02
N ALA A 205 20.98 -6.17 -7.26
CA ALA A 205 21.40 -7.46 -7.80
C ALA A 205 20.20 -8.24 -8.37
N VAL A 206 19.07 -8.24 -7.66
CA VAL A 206 17.82 -8.84 -8.14
C VAL A 206 17.31 -8.15 -9.41
N LEU A 207 17.48 -6.84 -9.51
CA LEU A 207 17.08 -6.05 -10.69
C LEU A 207 18.13 -6.04 -11.81
N ALA A 208 19.26 -6.73 -11.65
CA ALA A 208 20.31 -6.76 -12.68
C ALA A 208 19.89 -7.59 -13.91
N GLU A 209 18.94 -8.49 -13.77
CA GLU A 209 18.43 -9.33 -14.84
C GLU A 209 17.27 -8.65 -15.57
N PRO A 210 17.51 -8.00 -16.72
CA PRO A 210 16.51 -7.14 -17.38
C PRO A 210 15.37 -7.94 -18.03
N ALA A 211 15.56 -9.23 -18.25
CA ALA A 211 14.56 -10.10 -18.85
C ALA A 211 13.40 -10.44 -17.89
N VAL A 212 13.64 -10.37 -16.57
CA VAL A 212 12.65 -10.74 -15.57
C VAL A 212 12.02 -9.48 -14.99
N VAL A 213 10.71 -9.39 -15.12
CA VAL A 213 9.90 -8.31 -14.59
C VAL A 213 9.64 -8.58 -13.10
N ARG A 214 10.07 -7.69 -12.22
CA ARG A 214 9.92 -7.84 -10.76
C ARG A 214 9.26 -6.63 -10.14
N THR A 215 8.30 -6.89 -9.28
CA THR A 215 7.68 -5.89 -8.40
C THR A 215 8.43 -5.81 -7.06
N ALA A 216 8.12 -4.82 -6.25
CA ALA A 216 8.65 -4.72 -4.89
C ALA A 216 8.36 -5.98 -4.05
N THR A 217 7.17 -6.57 -4.24
CA THR A 217 6.75 -7.81 -3.57
C THR A 217 7.61 -9.00 -4.01
N ASP A 218 7.90 -9.14 -5.29
CA ASP A 218 8.73 -10.22 -5.81
C ASP A 218 10.15 -10.12 -5.25
N ILE A 219 10.71 -8.91 -5.21
CA ILE A 219 12.03 -8.63 -4.63
C ILE A 219 12.05 -8.98 -3.13
N ALA A 220 11.01 -8.61 -2.39
CA ALA A 220 10.92 -8.92 -0.96
C ALA A 220 10.92 -10.44 -0.71
N ARG A 221 10.17 -11.20 -1.51
CA ARG A 221 10.12 -12.66 -1.42
C ARG A 221 11.45 -13.31 -1.82
N GLU A 222 12.05 -12.89 -2.93
CA GLU A 222 13.32 -13.43 -3.40
C GLU A 222 14.46 -13.17 -2.40
N LEU A 223 14.45 -12.00 -1.78
CA LEU A 223 15.42 -11.66 -0.73
C LEU A 223 15.06 -12.21 0.65
N GLY A 224 13.85 -12.80 0.83
CA GLY A 224 13.36 -13.26 2.12
C GLY A 224 13.27 -12.19 3.18
N ARG A 225 12.97 -10.96 2.79
CA ARG A 225 12.97 -9.80 3.68
C ARG A 225 11.57 -9.26 3.91
N PRO A 226 11.35 -8.59 5.06
CA PRO A 226 10.11 -7.87 5.28
C PRO A 226 9.81 -6.92 4.12
N ALA A 227 8.57 -6.95 3.63
CA ALA A 227 8.15 -6.15 2.48
C ALA A 227 8.33 -4.65 2.73
N PHE A 228 7.99 -4.19 3.92
CA PHE A 228 8.16 -2.77 4.27
C PHE A 228 9.61 -2.31 4.20
N HIS A 229 10.57 -3.11 4.67
CA HIS A 229 11.98 -2.76 4.59
C HIS A 229 12.47 -2.73 3.13
N THR A 230 11.98 -3.64 2.31
CA THR A 230 12.27 -3.66 0.88
C THR A 230 11.71 -2.42 0.18
N LEU A 231 10.48 -2.00 0.52
CA LEU A 231 9.89 -0.75 0.02
C LEU A 231 10.72 0.48 0.40
N VAL A 232 11.22 0.54 1.65
CA VAL A 232 12.10 1.64 2.09
C VAL A 232 13.37 1.70 1.23
N ASP A 233 14.00 0.55 0.96
CA ASP A 233 15.21 0.51 0.14
C ASP A 233 14.92 0.86 -1.33
N ILE A 234 13.82 0.38 -1.90
CA ILE A 234 13.37 0.71 -3.26
C ILE A 234 13.07 2.22 -3.39
N ARG A 235 12.32 2.81 -2.46
CA ARG A 235 12.01 4.24 -2.52
C ARG A 235 13.25 5.13 -2.35
N ARG A 236 14.23 4.70 -1.56
CA ARG A 236 15.54 5.39 -1.48
C ARG A 236 16.29 5.32 -2.80
N LEU A 237 16.27 4.16 -3.46
CA LEU A 237 16.87 3.98 -4.78
C LEU A 237 16.13 4.79 -5.86
N ALA A 238 14.81 4.89 -5.77
CA ALA A 238 14.00 5.74 -6.66
C ALA A 238 14.29 7.23 -6.45
N ALA A 239 14.37 7.69 -5.21
CA ALA A 239 14.76 9.06 -4.87
C ALA A 239 16.17 9.40 -5.37
N ALA A 240 17.08 8.42 -5.41
CA ALA A 240 18.40 8.58 -6.01
C ALA A 240 18.41 8.41 -7.54
N GLY A 241 17.28 8.15 -8.18
CA GLY A 241 17.15 8.01 -9.62
C GLY A 241 17.76 6.73 -10.20
N VAL A 242 17.99 5.69 -9.39
CA VAL A 242 18.64 4.43 -9.80
C VAL A 242 17.64 3.34 -10.15
N VAL A 243 16.45 3.43 -9.57
CA VAL A 243 15.32 2.54 -9.85
C VAL A 243 14.14 3.40 -10.27
N SER A 244 13.39 2.93 -11.25
CA SER A 244 12.14 3.57 -11.69
C SER A 244 11.08 2.53 -12.01
N PRO A 245 9.78 2.89 -11.91
CA PRO A 245 8.72 2.08 -12.45
C PRO A 245 8.92 1.84 -13.94
N ARG A 246 8.72 0.61 -14.37
CA ARG A 246 8.74 0.27 -15.80
C ARG A 246 7.39 0.67 -16.41
N HIS A 247 7.38 1.75 -17.15
CA HIS A 247 6.22 2.11 -17.95
C HIS A 247 6.21 1.23 -19.20
N ASP A 248 5.21 0.40 -19.35
CA ASP A 248 4.99 -0.33 -20.61
C ASP A 248 4.69 0.69 -21.71
N ARG A 249 5.71 1.00 -22.53
CA ARG A 249 5.57 1.87 -23.71
C ARG A 249 4.55 1.34 -24.74
N ARG A 250 4.01 0.15 -24.51
CA ARG A 250 3.08 -0.49 -25.45
C ARG A 250 1.67 0.11 -25.43
N ALA A 251 1.29 0.79 -24.34
CA ALA A 251 -0.04 1.42 -24.23
C ALA A 251 -0.11 2.83 -24.82
N ALA A 252 1.02 3.43 -25.20
CA ALA A 252 1.09 4.82 -25.69
C ALA A 252 1.53 4.91 -27.17
N ARG A 253 1.36 3.85 -27.98
CA ARG A 253 1.52 3.98 -29.40
C ARG A 253 0.17 4.43 -29.97
N PRO A 254 0.02 5.71 -30.36
CA PRO A 254 -1.14 6.11 -31.14
C PRO A 254 -1.15 5.26 -32.40
N ALA A 255 -2.31 4.69 -32.73
CA ALA A 255 -2.50 3.97 -33.97
C ALA A 255 -1.94 4.81 -35.13
N PRO A 256 -1.25 4.20 -36.13
CA PRO A 256 -0.83 4.93 -37.32
C PRO A 256 -2.11 5.43 -37.96
N VAL A 257 -2.25 6.75 -38.03
CA VAL A 257 -3.23 7.36 -38.91
C VAL A 257 -2.74 7.04 -40.30
N GLU A 258 -3.41 6.11 -40.98
CA GLU A 258 -3.21 5.85 -42.40
C GLU A 258 -3.40 7.17 -43.13
N ALA A 259 -2.32 7.63 -43.72
CA ALA A 259 -2.32 8.72 -44.66
C ALA A 259 -3.04 8.24 -45.94
N ALA A 260 -4.32 8.51 -46.01
CA ALA A 260 -5.08 8.38 -47.23
C ALA A 260 -5.15 9.75 -47.93
N GLY A 261 -4.53 9.83 -49.10
CA GLY A 261 -4.99 10.64 -50.22
C GLY A 261 -4.85 12.15 -50.10
N THR A 262 -3.82 12.68 -50.72
CA THR A 262 -3.83 14.05 -51.28
C THR A 262 -4.96 14.18 -52.29
N PRO A 263 -5.82 15.19 -52.24
CA PRO A 263 -6.22 15.91 -53.41
C PRO A 263 -6.09 17.43 -53.26
N GLN A 264 -5.45 17.99 -54.26
CA GLN A 264 -5.63 19.29 -54.92
C GLN A 264 -6.46 20.36 -54.17
N ALA A 265 -5.79 21.53 -54.07
CA ALA A 265 -6.43 22.81 -53.77
C ALA A 265 -7.52 23.16 -54.83
N PRO A 266 -8.58 23.86 -54.41
CA PRO A 266 -8.84 25.15 -54.99
C PRO A 266 -9.20 26.24 -53.96
N GLU A 267 -8.69 27.41 -54.25
CA GLU A 267 -9.23 28.77 -54.12
C GLU A 267 -10.03 29.18 -52.89
N THR A 268 -9.42 30.14 -52.25
CA THR A 268 -9.93 31.30 -51.55
C THR A 268 -11.45 31.48 -51.51
N ARG A 269 -12.03 31.31 -50.34
CA ARG A 269 -13.26 32.02 -49.94
C ARG A 269 -13.16 32.40 -48.48
N GLU A 270 -13.12 33.71 -48.28
CA GLU A 270 -13.32 34.39 -47.00
C GLU A 270 -14.61 33.84 -46.32
N ALA A 271 -14.48 33.33 -45.11
CA ALA A 271 -15.63 32.98 -44.28
C ALA A 271 -15.39 33.53 -42.87
N PRO A 272 -16.44 33.97 -42.18
CA PRO A 272 -16.39 34.88 -41.05
C PRO A 272 -15.82 34.24 -39.79
N GLU A 273 -15.14 35.09 -39.03
CA GLU A 273 -14.57 34.88 -37.71
C GLU A 273 -15.58 34.20 -36.76
N ALA A 274 -15.30 32.97 -36.35
CA ALA A 274 -16.05 32.29 -35.34
C ALA A 274 -15.67 32.85 -33.96
N PRO A 275 -16.61 33.09 -33.03
CA PRO A 275 -16.32 33.65 -31.73
C PRO A 275 -15.49 32.69 -30.89
N ASP A 276 -14.45 33.22 -30.26
CA ASP A 276 -13.56 32.55 -29.32
C ASP A 276 -14.36 31.98 -28.11
N PRO A 277 -14.39 30.65 -27.87
CA PRO A 277 -15.18 30.06 -26.78
C PRO A 277 -14.61 30.36 -25.39
N PHE A 278 -13.52 31.09 -25.26
CA PHE A 278 -12.88 31.43 -23.96
C PHE A 278 -12.99 32.91 -23.58
N ALA A 279 -13.68 33.75 -24.35
CA ALA A 279 -13.95 35.14 -23.98
C ALA A 279 -15.02 35.23 -22.91
N GLY A 280 -14.65 35.08 -21.64
CA GLY A 280 -15.58 35.26 -20.52
C GLY A 280 -15.19 34.58 -19.20
N ILE A 281 -14.00 33.98 -19.09
CA ILE A 281 -13.53 33.47 -17.82
C ILE A 281 -12.78 34.60 -17.10
N PRO A 282 -13.29 35.09 -15.95
CA PRO A 282 -12.56 36.06 -15.16
C PRO A 282 -11.28 35.41 -14.62
N THR A 283 -10.14 35.92 -14.97
CA THR A 283 -8.80 35.50 -14.53
C THR A 283 -8.44 35.94 -13.10
N ASP A 284 -9.45 36.22 -12.26
CA ASP A 284 -9.22 36.67 -10.89
C ASP A 284 -9.62 35.58 -9.88
N ILE A 285 -8.90 34.42 -9.97
CA ILE A 285 -8.96 33.41 -8.92
C ILE A 285 -7.87 33.77 -7.92
N THR A 286 -8.21 34.68 -7.01
CA THR A 286 -7.38 35.00 -5.85
C THR A 286 -7.52 33.89 -4.82
N ASP A 287 -6.80 32.79 -5.02
CA ASP A 287 -6.68 31.74 -4.01
C ASP A 287 -5.96 32.32 -2.79
N PRO A 288 -6.58 32.34 -1.60
CA PRO A 288 -6.00 32.92 -0.39
C PRO A 288 -4.65 32.27 -0.01
N HIS A 289 -4.41 31.03 -0.41
CA HIS A 289 -3.14 30.34 -0.20
C HIS A 289 -2.03 30.88 -1.10
N ILE A 290 -2.32 31.26 -2.32
CA ILE A 290 -1.33 31.87 -3.24
C ILE A 290 -0.94 33.26 -2.73
N THR A 291 -1.90 34.01 -2.20
CA THR A 291 -1.63 35.32 -1.62
C THR A 291 -0.77 35.23 -0.37
N LEU A 292 -0.99 34.22 0.48
CA LEU A 292 -0.16 33.95 1.67
C LEU A 292 1.28 33.59 1.29
N LEU A 293 1.45 32.74 0.31
CA LEU A 293 2.78 32.31 -0.16
C LEU A 293 3.57 33.46 -0.79
N LYS A 294 2.91 34.36 -1.53
CA LYS A 294 3.55 35.57 -2.06
C LYS A 294 4.03 36.50 -0.94
N ARG A 295 3.19 36.71 0.08
CA ARG A 295 3.56 37.56 1.24
C ARG A 295 4.71 36.94 2.04
N LEU A 296 4.75 35.62 2.21
CA LEU A 296 5.86 34.94 2.88
C LEU A 296 7.18 35.07 2.09
N ARG A 297 7.11 34.90 0.77
CA ARG A 297 8.28 35.11 -0.08
C ARG A 297 8.81 36.58 0.03
N ASP A 298 7.91 37.53 -0.13
CA ASP A 298 8.26 38.95 -0.11
C ASP A 298 8.83 39.38 1.26
N ALA A 299 8.36 38.77 2.37
CA ALA A 299 8.91 38.96 3.70
C ALA A 299 10.30 38.31 3.88
N LEU A 300 10.58 37.21 3.23
CA LEU A 300 11.90 36.56 3.25
C LEU A 300 12.93 37.27 2.35
N GLU A 301 12.48 37.92 1.28
CA GLU A 301 13.36 38.72 0.40
C GLU A 301 13.69 40.09 1.01
N ALA A 302 12.99 40.51 2.07
CA ALA A 302 13.19 41.78 2.78
C ALA A 302 14.07 41.66 4.04
N LEU A 303 14.54 40.44 4.38
CA LEU A 303 15.48 40.16 5.49
C LEU A 303 16.90 40.02 4.97
#